data_233c766d6651833d19f2eda8da41e59f
#
_entry.id   233c766d6651833d19f2eda8da41e59f
#
_cell.length_a   1.000
_cell.length_b   1.000
_cell.length_c   1.000
_cell.angle_alpha   90.00
_cell.angle_beta   90.00
_cell.angle_gamma   90.00
#
_symmetry.space_group_name_H-M   'P 1'
#
loop_
_entity.id
_entity.type
_entity.pdbx_description
1 polymer ?
#
loop_
_entity_poly.entity_id
_entity_poly.type
_entity_poly.pdbx_seq_one_letter_code
_entity_poly.pdbx_strand_id
1 'polypeptide(L)'
;MNRLENKISGAEAVIRSLIEENVDLIYGYPGGAIMPIYDELFKFQDQINHVLTRHEQGATHAAQGFSRVSGKVGVVMATSGPGATNLVTGIADAQIDSTPMVCITGQVASHLLGSDAFQETDIIGISTPVTKWNCQITRAKDIPEVLAKAFYIAKSGRP
;
A
#
# COMPACT_ATOMS: atom_id res chain seq x y z
N MET A 1 0.77 -37.86 -6.96
CA MET A 1 0.99 -36.97 -5.80
C MET A 1 0.22 -35.68 -6.07
N ASN A 2 -0.97 -35.52 -5.49
CA ASN A 2 -1.75 -34.30 -5.61
C ASN A 2 -1.00 -33.19 -4.85
N ARG A 3 -0.38 -32.26 -5.57
CA ARG A 3 -0.08 -30.96 -4.99
C ARG A 3 -1.42 -30.27 -4.75
N LEU A 4 -1.89 -30.29 -3.52
CA LEU A 4 -2.88 -29.34 -3.05
C LEU A 4 -2.18 -27.97 -3.20
N GLU A 5 -2.46 -27.27 -4.29
CA GLU A 5 -2.08 -25.87 -4.42
C GLU A 5 -2.76 -25.15 -3.25
N ASN A 6 -1.99 -24.73 -2.26
CA ASN A 6 -2.48 -23.89 -1.19
C ASN A 6 -2.89 -22.55 -1.83
N LYS A 7 -4.17 -22.43 -2.15
CA LYS A 7 -4.74 -21.18 -2.63
C LYS A 7 -4.77 -20.20 -1.47
N ILE A 8 -4.07 -19.09 -1.62
CA ILE A 8 -4.09 -17.98 -0.66
C ILE A 8 -5.04 -16.89 -1.14
N SER A 9 -5.53 -16.06 -0.22
CA SER A 9 -6.34 -14.88 -0.55
C SER A 9 -5.48 -13.77 -1.16
N GLY A 10 -6.11 -12.82 -1.86
CA GLY A 10 -5.40 -11.62 -2.32
C GLY A 10 -4.83 -10.81 -1.15
N ALA A 11 -5.54 -10.75 -0.04
CA ALA A 11 -5.07 -10.07 1.16
C ALA A 11 -3.81 -10.75 1.75
N GLU A 12 -3.81 -12.08 1.82
CA GLU A 12 -2.63 -12.85 2.23
C GLU A 12 -1.46 -12.66 1.26
N ALA A 13 -1.76 -12.60 -0.05
CA ALA A 13 -0.72 -12.35 -1.06
C ALA A 13 -0.06 -10.98 -0.86
N VAL A 14 -0.81 -9.93 -0.47
CA VAL A 14 -0.23 -8.62 -0.13
C VAL A 14 0.75 -8.77 1.03
N ILE A 15 0.34 -9.36 2.14
CA ILE A 15 1.19 -9.46 3.34
C ILE A 15 2.45 -10.29 3.06
N ARG A 16 2.33 -11.42 2.38
CA ARG A 16 3.49 -12.24 2.01
C ARG A 16 4.44 -11.50 1.07
N SER A 17 3.91 -10.74 0.11
CA SER A 17 4.76 -9.93 -0.78
C SER A 17 5.50 -8.83 -0.03
N LEU A 18 4.89 -8.22 0.99
CA LEU A 18 5.57 -7.25 1.84
C LEU A 18 6.70 -7.88 2.67
N ILE A 19 6.50 -9.10 3.18
CA ILE A 19 7.53 -9.85 3.89
C ILE A 19 8.72 -10.16 2.95
N GLU A 20 8.45 -10.60 1.72
CA GLU A 20 9.48 -10.86 0.71
C GLU A 20 10.28 -9.60 0.33
N GLU A 21 9.65 -8.42 0.40
CA GLU A 21 10.32 -7.12 0.21
C GLU A 21 11.02 -6.60 1.49
N ASN A 22 11.12 -7.44 2.54
CA ASN A 22 11.74 -7.14 3.83
C ASN A 22 11.06 -5.97 4.58
N VAL A 23 9.75 -5.84 4.44
CA VAL A 23 8.95 -4.89 5.20
C VAL A 23 8.71 -5.44 6.60
N ASP A 24 9.16 -4.73 7.59
CA ASP A 24 9.00 -5.05 9.02
C ASP A 24 8.12 -4.02 9.77
N LEU A 25 7.77 -2.92 9.09
CA LEU A 25 6.98 -1.85 9.67
C LEU A 25 6.04 -1.21 8.64
N ILE A 26 4.78 -1.06 9.00
CA ILE A 26 3.75 -0.40 8.20
C ILE A 26 3.09 0.69 9.06
N TYR A 27 2.87 1.85 8.47
CA TYR A 27 2.07 2.92 9.04
C TYR A 27 0.70 2.96 8.36
N GLY A 28 -0.36 3.26 9.08
CA GLY A 28 -1.64 3.36 8.42
C GLY A 28 -2.83 3.65 9.32
N TYR A 29 -3.97 3.81 8.67
CA TYR A 29 -5.26 3.95 9.30
C TYR A 29 -6.28 3.03 8.62
N PRO A 30 -6.91 2.10 9.36
CA PRO A 30 -7.84 1.13 8.80
C PRO A 30 -9.15 1.79 8.36
N GLY A 31 -9.81 1.16 7.39
CA GLY A 31 -11.14 1.52 6.92
C GLY A 31 -11.73 0.39 6.09
N GLY A 32 -13.02 0.46 5.77
CA GLY A 32 -13.78 -0.68 5.23
C GLY A 32 -13.13 -1.41 4.06
N ALA A 33 -12.67 -0.66 3.05
CA ALA A 33 -12.16 -1.27 1.82
C ALA A 33 -10.78 -1.94 1.97
N ILE A 34 -10.00 -1.65 3.01
CA ILE A 34 -8.69 -2.27 3.27
C ILE A 34 -8.75 -3.29 4.41
N MET A 35 -9.87 -3.43 5.08
CA MET A 35 -10.02 -4.31 6.23
C MET A 35 -9.53 -5.75 6.00
N PRO A 36 -9.81 -6.40 4.84
CA PRO A 36 -9.31 -7.76 4.60
C PRO A 36 -7.78 -7.88 4.68
N ILE A 37 -7.04 -6.84 4.31
CA ILE A 37 -5.57 -6.82 4.42
C ILE A 37 -5.16 -6.66 5.89
N TYR A 38 -5.87 -5.85 6.67
CA TYR A 38 -5.63 -5.71 8.11
C TYR A 38 -5.93 -7.01 8.87
N ASP A 39 -6.98 -7.73 8.49
CA ASP A 39 -7.31 -9.04 9.08
C ASP A 39 -6.19 -10.07 8.83
N GLU A 40 -5.60 -10.05 7.63
CA GLU A 40 -4.42 -10.89 7.35
C GLU A 40 -3.18 -10.39 8.08
N LEU A 41 -2.92 -9.10 8.12
CA LEU A 41 -1.77 -8.53 8.83
C LEU A 41 -1.75 -8.96 10.31
N PHE A 42 -2.91 -9.05 10.94
CA PHE A 42 -3.01 -9.52 12.31
C PHE A 42 -2.43 -10.94 12.53
N LYS A 43 -2.48 -11.80 11.51
CA LYS A 43 -1.91 -13.17 11.57
C LYS A 43 -0.38 -13.18 11.44
N PHE A 44 0.22 -12.09 10.98
CA PHE A 44 1.66 -11.93 10.75
C PHE A 44 2.30 -10.85 11.63
N GLN A 45 1.65 -10.53 12.77
CA GLN A 45 2.13 -9.49 13.69
C GLN A 45 3.46 -9.81 14.38
N ASP A 46 3.93 -11.05 14.28
CA ASP A 46 5.27 -11.48 14.67
C ASP A 46 6.36 -11.12 13.65
N GLN A 47 5.99 -10.80 12.40
CA GLN A 47 6.90 -10.49 11.31
C GLN A 47 6.80 -9.03 10.85
N ILE A 48 5.60 -8.44 10.89
CA ILE A 48 5.38 -7.04 10.50
C ILE A 48 4.69 -6.29 11.63
N ASN A 49 5.31 -5.23 12.09
CA ASN A 49 4.72 -4.29 13.03
C ASN A 49 3.81 -3.30 12.30
N HIS A 50 2.74 -2.90 12.96
CA HIS A 50 1.85 -1.84 12.46
C HIS A 50 1.76 -0.69 13.47
N VAL A 51 1.98 0.51 12.97
CA VAL A 51 1.77 1.75 13.74
C VAL A 51 0.46 2.39 13.28
N LEU A 52 -0.53 2.36 14.17
CA LEU A 52 -1.80 3.03 13.95
C LEU A 52 -1.63 4.55 14.09
N THR A 53 -1.88 5.27 13.00
CA THR A 53 -1.90 6.73 13.01
C THR A 53 -3.32 7.26 13.26
N ARG A 54 -3.46 8.55 13.49
CA ARG A 54 -4.78 9.20 13.66
C ARG A 54 -5.27 9.89 12.39
N HIS A 55 -4.43 9.92 11.36
CA HIS A 55 -4.71 10.48 10.06
C HIS A 55 -3.73 9.91 9.04
N GLU A 56 -4.17 9.66 7.83
CA GLU A 56 -3.35 9.01 6.79
C GLU A 56 -2.18 9.88 6.33
N GLN A 57 -2.34 11.20 6.31
CA GLN A 57 -1.22 12.12 6.07
C GLN A 57 -0.12 11.94 7.12
N GLY A 58 -0.48 11.76 8.39
CA GLY A 58 0.49 11.47 9.44
C GLY A 58 1.22 10.15 9.21
N ALA A 59 0.53 9.14 8.63
CA ALA A 59 1.16 7.87 8.26
C ALA A 59 2.23 8.06 7.18
N THR A 60 1.96 8.88 6.15
CA THR A 60 2.95 9.16 5.10
C THR A 60 4.18 9.88 5.63
N HIS A 61 4.02 10.90 6.47
CA HIS A 61 5.15 11.61 7.07
C HIS A 61 5.96 10.72 8.02
N ALA A 62 5.30 9.84 8.78
CA ALA A 62 5.99 8.87 9.64
C ALA A 62 6.79 7.85 8.79
N ALA A 63 6.20 7.34 7.71
CA ALA A 63 6.88 6.45 6.78
C ALA A 63 8.08 7.10 6.09
N GLN A 64 8.00 8.39 5.74
CA GLN A 64 9.13 9.16 5.23
C GLN A 64 10.25 9.26 6.26
N GLY A 65 9.92 9.64 7.50
CA GLY A 65 10.89 9.71 8.59
C GLY A 65 11.61 8.38 8.78
N PHE A 66 10.85 7.28 8.81
CA PHE A 66 11.41 5.92 8.88
C PHE A 66 12.33 5.62 7.70
N SER A 67 11.89 5.91 6.47
CA SER A 67 12.67 5.67 5.26
C SER A 67 14.02 6.39 5.29
N ARG A 68 14.00 7.68 5.68
CA ARG A 68 15.22 8.52 5.75
C ARG A 68 16.24 8.03 6.77
N VAL A 69 15.81 7.50 7.92
CA VAL A 69 16.72 7.06 8.97
C VAL A 69 17.15 5.61 8.83
N SER A 70 16.30 4.75 8.26
CA SER A 70 16.57 3.32 8.13
C SER A 70 17.19 2.92 6.78
N GLY A 71 17.03 3.75 5.74
CA GLY A 71 17.38 3.41 4.36
C GLY A 71 16.43 2.40 3.71
N LYS A 72 15.35 2.00 4.40
CA LYS A 72 14.32 1.10 3.86
C LYS A 72 13.23 1.91 3.15
N VAL A 73 12.42 1.22 2.34
CA VAL A 73 11.20 1.83 1.75
C VAL A 73 10.16 2.04 2.85
N GLY A 74 9.63 3.24 2.96
CA GLY A 74 8.49 3.51 3.84
C GLY A 74 7.21 2.90 3.29
N VAL A 75 6.43 2.21 4.12
CA VAL A 75 5.18 1.57 3.69
C VAL A 75 3.98 2.14 4.43
N VAL A 76 2.96 2.49 3.68
CA VAL A 76 1.71 3.05 4.21
C VAL A 76 0.51 2.28 3.68
N MET A 77 -0.47 2.03 4.55
CA MET A 77 -1.76 1.45 4.17
C MET A 77 -2.91 2.39 4.54
N ALA A 78 -3.84 2.60 3.61
CA ALA A 78 -5.05 3.40 3.81
C ALA A 78 -6.27 2.79 3.10
N THR A 79 -7.46 3.18 3.52
CA THR A 79 -8.70 2.77 2.84
C THR A 79 -8.89 3.51 1.52
N SER A 80 -9.95 3.19 0.79
CA SER A 80 -10.36 3.87 -0.45
C SER A 80 -10.81 5.32 -0.20
N GLY A 81 -11.07 6.04 -1.27
CA GLY A 81 -11.67 7.37 -1.23
C GLY A 81 -10.92 8.35 -0.34
N PRO A 82 -11.54 8.86 0.74
CA PRO A 82 -10.93 9.86 1.60
C PRO A 82 -9.63 9.38 2.26
N GLY A 83 -9.50 8.10 2.59
CA GLY A 83 -8.25 7.55 3.11
C GLY A 83 -7.11 7.62 2.11
N ALA A 84 -7.37 7.23 0.87
CA ALA A 84 -6.39 7.31 -0.20
C ALA A 84 -6.02 8.76 -0.56
N THR A 85 -7.00 9.67 -0.64
CA THR A 85 -6.72 11.08 -0.95
C THR A 85 -5.97 11.81 0.16
N ASN A 86 -6.15 11.42 1.42
CA ASN A 86 -5.38 11.96 2.54
C ASN A 86 -3.87 11.62 2.49
N LEU A 87 -3.46 10.66 1.67
CA LEU A 87 -2.04 10.36 1.47
C LEU A 87 -1.33 11.34 0.53
N VAL A 88 -2.07 12.05 -0.31
CA VAL A 88 -1.52 12.83 -1.45
C VAL A 88 -0.49 13.86 -1.01
N THR A 89 -0.75 14.60 0.06
CA THR A 89 0.20 15.59 0.59
C THR A 89 1.56 14.95 0.91
N GLY A 90 1.56 13.84 1.65
CA GLY A 90 2.80 13.18 2.03
C GLY A 90 3.47 12.45 0.85
N ILE A 91 2.71 11.97 -0.12
CA ILE A 91 3.26 11.39 -1.37
C ILE A 91 4.00 12.49 -2.17
N ALA A 92 3.38 13.67 -2.33
CA ALA A 92 3.99 14.79 -3.02
C ALA A 92 5.28 15.25 -2.32
N ASP A 93 5.26 15.33 -1.00
CA ASP A 93 6.42 15.67 -0.17
C ASP A 93 7.54 14.63 -0.31
N ALA A 94 7.21 13.34 -0.27
CA ALA A 94 8.19 12.26 -0.48
C ALA A 94 8.84 12.32 -1.87
N GLN A 95 8.06 12.62 -2.91
CA GLN A 95 8.56 12.74 -4.27
C GLN A 95 9.56 13.91 -4.41
N ILE A 96 9.23 15.08 -3.85
CA ILE A 96 10.11 16.26 -3.90
C ILE A 96 11.44 15.97 -3.20
N ASP A 97 11.37 15.31 -2.05
CA ASP A 97 12.53 15.00 -1.22
C ASP A 97 13.26 13.70 -1.60
N SER A 98 12.81 13.03 -2.68
CA SER A 98 13.41 11.76 -3.12
C SER A 98 13.44 10.70 -2.01
N THR A 99 12.33 10.54 -1.29
CA THR A 99 12.20 9.58 -0.21
C THR A 99 11.42 8.36 -0.71
N PRO A 100 12.01 7.15 -0.76
CA PRO A 100 11.32 5.98 -1.29
C PRO A 100 10.18 5.55 -0.39
N MET A 101 8.98 5.45 -0.99
CA MET A 101 7.75 5.08 -0.29
C MET A 101 6.82 4.28 -1.19
N VAL A 102 6.13 3.29 -0.60
CA VAL A 102 5.06 2.52 -1.23
C VAL A 102 3.78 2.71 -0.44
N CYS A 103 2.73 3.20 -1.11
CA CYS A 103 1.42 3.37 -0.54
C CYS A 103 0.45 2.34 -1.11
N ILE A 104 -0.20 1.57 -0.24
CA ILE A 104 -1.19 0.56 -0.58
C ILE A 104 -2.55 1.07 -0.13
N THR A 105 -3.47 1.25 -1.08
CA THR A 105 -4.82 1.73 -0.79
C THR A 105 -5.86 0.68 -1.10
N GLY A 106 -6.89 0.62 -0.27
CA GLY A 106 -8.11 -0.09 -0.62
C GLY A 106 -8.80 0.54 -1.83
N GLN A 107 -9.67 -0.20 -2.47
CA GLN A 107 -10.60 0.28 -3.50
C GLN A 107 -11.92 -0.46 -3.34
N VAL A 108 -12.98 0.09 -3.93
CA VAL A 108 -14.27 -0.61 -4.01
C VAL A 108 -14.13 -1.92 -4.78
N ALA A 109 -15.07 -2.84 -4.57
CA ALA A 109 -15.05 -4.13 -5.26
C ALA A 109 -15.02 -3.94 -6.79
N SER A 110 -14.29 -4.79 -7.50
CA SER A 110 -14.00 -4.62 -8.94
C SER A 110 -15.23 -4.43 -9.81
N HIS A 111 -16.36 -5.03 -9.44
CA HIS A 111 -17.64 -4.88 -10.18
C HIS A 111 -18.35 -3.55 -9.92
N LEU A 112 -17.89 -2.76 -8.96
CA LEU A 112 -18.41 -1.42 -8.63
C LEU A 112 -17.54 -0.29 -9.17
N LEU A 113 -16.39 -0.61 -9.76
CA LEU A 113 -15.49 0.40 -10.32
C LEU A 113 -16.18 1.21 -11.42
N GLY A 114 -16.13 2.54 -11.31
CA GLY A 114 -16.77 3.45 -12.25
C GLY A 114 -18.28 3.65 -12.05
N SER A 115 -18.81 3.23 -10.89
CA SER A 115 -20.23 3.35 -10.57
C SER A 115 -20.54 4.46 -9.56
N ASP A 116 -19.54 5.28 -9.17
CA ASP A 116 -19.65 6.26 -8.09
C ASP A 116 -20.06 5.61 -6.74
N ALA A 117 -19.54 4.40 -6.50
CA ALA A 117 -19.81 3.67 -5.27
C ALA A 117 -19.30 4.43 -4.05
N PHE A 118 -19.83 4.10 -2.86
CA PHE A 118 -19.44 4.73 -1.61
C PHE A 118 -17.92 4.70 -1.40
N GLN A 119 -17.32 5.88 -1.22
CA GLN A 119 -15.87 6.06 -1.08
C GLN A 119 -15.05 5.59 -2.31
N GLU A 120 -15.65 5.51 -3.47
CA GLU A 120 -14.88 5.38 -4.71
C GLU A 120 -14.21 6.71 -5.06
N THR A 121 -12.97 6.66 -5.50
CA THR A 121 -12.22 7.83 -5.97
C THR A 121 -11.20 7.37 -7.00
N ASP A 122 -11.03 8.14 -8.08
CA ASP A 122 -9.95 7.93 -9.04
C ASP A 122 -8.59 8.33 -8.45
N ILE A 123 -8.13 7.53 -7.51
CA ILE A 123 -6.83 7.76 -6.85
C ILE A 123 -5.66 7.62 -7.84
N ILE A 124 -5.83 6.85 -8.92
CA ILE A 124 -4.82 6.72 -9.97
C ILE A 124 -4.62 8.07 -10.67
N GLY A 125 -5.70 8.69 -11.13
CA GLY A 125 -5.66 10.01 -11.75
C GLY A 125 -5.11 11.08 -10.81
N ILE A 126 -5.58 11.09 -9.56
CA ILE A 126 -5.16 12.07 -8.54
C ILE A 126 -3.66 11.92 -8.19
N SER A 127 -3.15 10.72 -8.07
CA SER A 127 -1.76 10.49 -7.65
C SER A 127 -0.75 10.50 -8.79
N THR A 128 -1.18 10.40 -10.05
CA THR A 128 -0.29 10.38 -11.21
C THR A 128 0.74 11.52 -11.22
N PRO A 129 0.40 12.79 -10.98
CA PRO A 129 1.37 13.89 -11.04
C PRO A 129 2.36 13.92 -9.86
N VAL A 130 2.11 13.16 -8.81
CA VAL A 130 2.91 13.16 -7.57
C VAL A 130 3.54 11.79 -7.26
N THR A 131 3.51 10.85 -8.20
CA THR A 131 4.12 9.53 -8.06
C THR A 131 5.00 9.19 -9.25
N LYS A 132 6.05 8.41 -9.06
CA LYS A 132 6.85 7.83 -10.14
C LYS A 132 6.06 6.80 -10.93
N TRP A 133 5.19 6.09 -10.24
CA TRP A 133 4.34 5.04 -10.80
C TRP A 133 3.19 4.76 -9.86
N ASN A 134 2.04 4.48 -10.42
CA ASN A 134 0.87 3.98 -9.72
C ASN A 134 0.18 2.88 -10.54
N CYS A 135 -0.62 2.06 -9.91
CA CYS A 135 -1.32 0.95 -10.56
C CYS A 135 -2.54 0.52 -9.75
N GLN A 136 -3.62 0.24 -10.45
CA GLN A 136 -4.80 -0.39 -9.86
C GLN A 136 -4.78 -1.89 -10.15
N ILE A 137 -4.69 -2.72 -9.11
CA ILE A 137 -4.68 -4.18 -9.22
C ILE A 137 -6.13 -4.67 -9.25
N THR A 138 -6.49 -5.40 -10.32
CA THR A 138 -7.84 -5.96 -10.49
C THR A 138 -7.90 -7.48 -10.35
N ARG A 139 -6.75 -8.15 -10.29
CA ARG A 139 -6.66 -9.61 -10.15
C ARG A 139 -5.67 -9.98 -9.05
N ALA A 140 -6.11 -10.81 -8.11
CA ALA A 140 -5.26 -11.22 -6.98
C ALA A 140 -3.92 -11.87 -7.40
N LYS A 141 -3.89 -12.60 -8.51
CA LYS A 141 -2.67 -13.24 -9.02
C LYS A 141 -1.57 -12.27 -9.44
N ASP A 142 -1.91 -11.01 -9.72
CA ASP A 142 -0.96 -10.00 -10.17
C ASP A 142 -0.29 -9.26 -8.98
N ILE A 143 -0.81 -9.45 -7.76
CA ILE A 143 -0.34 -8.75 -6.55
C ILE A 143 1.18 -8.91 -6.32
N PRO A 144 1.77 -10.12 -6.34
CA PRO A 144 3.19 -10.26 -6.05
C PRO A 144 4.09 -9.52 -7.05
N GLU A 145 3.80 -9.63 -8.34
CA GLU A 145 4.57 -8.97 -9.39
C GLU A 145 4.44 -7.44 -9.30
N VAL A 146 3.21 -6.95 -9.07
CA VAL A 146 2.95 -5.52 -8.96
C VAL A 146 3.63 -4.92 -7.75
N LEU A 147 3.61 -5.58 -6.59
CA LEU A 147 4.30 -5.10 -5.39
C LEU A 147 5.81 -5.14 -5.56
N ALA A 148 6.39 -6.22 -6.07
CA ALA A 148 7.84 -6.28 -6.37
C ALA A 148 8.26 -5.13 -7.30
N LYS A 149 7.47 -4.85 -8.34
CA LYS A 149 7.70 -3.72 -9.25
C LYS A 149 7.60 -2.38 -8.51
N ALA A 150 6.62 -2.19 -7.63
CA ALA A 150 6.46 -0.96 -6.86
C ALA A 150 7.69 -0.67 -6.00
N PHE A 151 8.18 -1.68 -5.26
CA PHE A 151 9.38 -1.55 -4.44
C PHE A 151 10.65 -1.30 -5.26
N TYR A 152 10.78 -1.98 -6.41
CA TYR A 152 11.88 -1.72 -7.34
C TYR A 152 11.89 -0.27 -7.84
N ILE A 153 10.73 0.23 -8.31
CA ILE A 153 10.60 1.60 -8.83
C ILE A 153 10.84 2.62 -7.70
N ALA A 154 10.30 2.38 -6.51
CA ALA A 154 10.49 3.29 -5.37
C ALA A 154 11.97 3.49 -5.01
N LYS A 155 12.81 2.45 -5.15
CA LYS A 155 14.25 2.50 -4.84
C LYS A 155 15.12 2.92 -6.00
N SER A 156 14.65 2.82 -7.25
CA SER A 156 15.47 2.99 -8.45
C SER A 156 15.57 4.45 -8.89
N GLY A 157 16.72 4.85 -9.46
CA GLY A 157 16.95 6.20 -9.98
C GLY A 157 16.86 7.25 -8.87
N ARG A 158 16.14 8.34 -9.14
CA ARG A 158 15.76 9.29 -8.11
C ARG A 158 14.49 8.78 -7.43
N PRO A 159 14.56 8.37 -6.18
CA PRO A 159 13.41 7.89 -5.40
C PRO A 159 12.26 8.90 -5.34
#